data_65b6136663641854cdaf5e8896df8a5b
#
_entry.id   65b6136663641854cdaf5e8896df8a5b
#
_cell.length_a   1.000
_cell.length_b   1.000
_cell.length_c   1.000
_cell.angle_alpha   90.00
_cell.angle_beta   90.00
_cell.angle_gamma   90.00
#
_symmetry.space_group_name_H-M   'P 1'
#
loop_
_entity.id
_entity.type
_entity.pdbx_description
1 polymer ?
#
loop_
_entity_poly.entity_id
_entity_poly.type
_entity_poly.pdbx_seq_one_letter_code
_entity_poly.pdbx_strand_id
1 'polypeptide(L)' 'MKNNKWVLYLFEDTNKTDLFKIMEFRTIKDLSYVLDIDQQIISNWFHGLINPRGILKYCVLFQTSRFK' A
#
# COMPACT_ATOMS: atom_id res chain seq x y z
N MET A 1 -18.55 -15.15 2.67
CA MET A 1 -17.98 -14.16 1.78
C MET A 1 -16.72 -13.52 2.37
N LYS A 2 -15.73 -13.29 1.55
CA LYS A 2 -14.51 -12.64 1.96
C LYS A 2 -14.51 -11.17 1.65
N ASN A 3 -14.05 -10.37 2.58
CA ASN A 3 -13.81 -8.96 2.34
C ASN A 3 -12.32 -8.73 2.40
N ASN A 4 -11.75 -8.33 1.29
CA ASN A 4 -10.33 -7.99 1.23
C ASN A 4 -10.18 -6.49 1.25
N LYS A 5 -9.25 -6.05 2.05
CA LYS A 5 -8.91 -4.63 2.12
C LYS A 5 -7.42 -4.48 1.96
N TRP A 6 -7.04 -3.38 1.37
CA TRP A 6 -5.65 -2.98 1.29
C TRP A 6 -5.44 -1.89 2.31
N VAL A 7 -4.46 -2.08 3.18
CA VAL A 7 -4.15 -1.10 4.23
C VAL A 7 -2.77 -0.57 3.95
N LEU A 8 -2.67 0.73 3.83
CA LEU A 8 -1.42 1.42 3.57
C LEU A 8 -1.01 2.22 4.78
N TYR A 9 0.18 1.96 5.28
CA TYR A 9 0.79 2.76 6.34
C TYR A 9 1.77 3.70 5.68
N LEU A 10 1.54 4.99 5.83
CA LEU A 10 2.43 6.01 5.31
C LEU A 10 3.22 6.59 6.47
N PHE A 11 4.53 6.59 6.34
CA PHE A 11 5.43 7.05 7.39
C PHE A 11 6.10 8.35 6.96
N GLU A 12 6.60 9.09 7.94
CA GLU A 12 7.29 10.35 7.68
C GLU A 12 8.77 10.13 7.34
N ASP A 13 9.29 8.95 7.64
CA ASP A 13 10.68 8.63 7.40
C ASP A 13 10.82 7.29 6.68
N THR A 14 11.95 7.10 6.02
CA THR A 14 12.20 5.86 5.28
C THR A 14 12.49 4.69 6.19
N ASN A 15 12.83 4.94 7.44
CA ASN A 15 13.03 3.89 8.44
C ASN A 15 11.71 3.37 8.98
N LYS A 16 10.61 4.04 8.65
CA LYS A 16 9.26 3.64 9.03
C LYS A 16 9.08 3.59 10.55
N THR A 17 9.59 4.62 11.21
CA THR A 17 9.47 4.73 12.66
C THR A 17 8.40 5.72 13.08
N ASP A 18 8.13 6.74 12.25
CA ASP A 18 7.13 7.77 12.57
C ASP A 18 5.94 7.65 11.63
N LEU A 19 4.88 7.05 12.13
CA LEU A 19 3.67 6.86 11.34
C LEU A 19 2.97 8.20 11.11
N PHE A 20 2.70 8.51 9.84
CA PHE A 20 1.99 9.72 9.48
C PHE A 20 0.51 9.48 9.28
N LYS A 21 0.16 8.41 8.57
CA LYS A 21 -1.23 8.19 8.19
C LYS A 21 -1.47 6.72 7.85
N ILE A 22 -2.67 6.25 8.15
CA ILE A 22 -3.12 4.92 7.76
C ILE A 22 -4.31 5.10 6.84
N MET A 23 -4.27 4.42 5.68
CA MET A 23 -5.35 4.50 4.71
C MET A 23 -5.81 3.10 4.33
N GLU A 24 -7.10 2.97 4.07
CA GLU A 24 -7.69 1.70 3.63
C GLU A 24 -8.28 1.85 2.26
N PHE A 25 -8.14 0.82 1.45
CA PHE A 25 -8.65 0.80 0.09
C PHE A 25 -9.28 -0.55 -0.20
N ARG A 26 -10.27 -0.56 -1.06
CA ARG A 26 -10.91 -1.80 -1.47
C ARG A 26 -10.10 -2.51 -2.54
N THR A 27 -9.47 -1.76 -3.41
CA THR A 27 -8.75 -2.32 -4.54
C THR A 27 -7.43 -1.61 -4.74
N ILE A 28 -6.54 -2.27 -5.47
CA ILE A 28 -5.27 -1.66 -5.88
C ILE A 28 -5.55 -0.46 -6.79
N LYS A 29 -6.65 -0.53 -7.56
CA LYS A 29 -7.01 0.57 -8.44
C LYS A 29 -7.26 1.86 -7.64
N ASP A 30 -7.98 1.75 -6.53
CA ASP A 30 -8.25 2.90 -5.67
C ASP A 30 -6.95 3.46 -5.09
N LEU A 31 -6.08 2.58 -4.65
CA LEU A 31 -4.79 2.98 -4.12
C LEU A 31 -3.94 3.67 -5.18
N SER A 32 -3.94 3.11 -6.38
CA SER A 32 -3.24 3.69 -7.52
C SER A 32 -3.71 5.10 -7.80
N TYR A 33 -4.99 5.30 -7.73
CA TYR A 33 -5.58 6.61 -7.99
C TYR A 33 -5.13 7.64 -6.96
N VAL A 34 -5.17 7.26 -5.69
CA VAL A 34 -4.81 8.17 -4.60
C VAL A 34 -3.33 8.51 -4.62
N LEU A 35 -2.48 7.52 -4.87
CA LEU A 35 -1.04 7.73 -4.91
C LEU A 35 -0.53 8.27 -6.25
N ASP A 36 -1.38 8.24 -7.27
CA ASP A 36 -1.00 8.64 -8.62
C ASP A 36 0.18 7.80 -9.13
N ILE A 37 0.08 6.49 -8.89
CA ILE A 37 1.09 5.52 -9.32
C ILE A 37 0.37 4.39 -10.03
N ASP A 38 0.95 3.92 -11.13
CA ASP A 38 0.37 2.85 -11.93
C ASP A 38 0.11 1.60 -11.09
N GLN A 39 -1.03 0.95 -11.31
CA GLN A 39 -1.39 -0.27 -10.58
C GLN A 39 -0.34 -1.35 -10.72
N GLN A 40 0.24 -1.47 -11.90
CA GLN A 40 1.25 -2.49 -12.16
C GLN A 40 2.48 -2.26 -11.28
N ILE A 41 2.86 -1.01 -11.12
CA ILE A 41 4.01 -0.66 -10.28
C ILE A 41 3.72 -1.01 -8.82
N ILE A 42 2.53 -0.68 -8.35
CA ILE A 42 2.16 -0.98 -6.97
C ILE A 42 2.13 -2.49 -6.74
N SER A 43 1.55 -3.23 -7.67
CA SER A 43 1.48 -4.67 -7.58
C SER A 43 2.87 -5.30 -7.57
N ASN A 44 3.74 -4.85 -8.45
CA ASN A 44 5.11 -5.36 -8.52
C ASN A 44 5.88 -5.04 -7.24
N TRP A 45 5.69 -3.85 -6.71
CA TRP A 45 6.29 -3.47 -5.45
C TRP A 45 5.79 -4.35 -4.30
N PHE A 46 4.47 -4.55 -4.24
CA PHE A 46 3.87 -5.36 -3.19
C PHE A 46 4.40 -6.80 -3.20
N HIS A 47 4.63 -7.35 -4.38
CA HIS A 47 5.11 -8.71 -4.53
C HIS A 47 6.64 -8.82 -4.47
N GLY A 48 7.32 -7.71 -4.22
CA GLY A 48 8.77 -7.71 -4.09
C GLY A 48 9.52 -7.82 -5.41
N LEU A 49 8.85 -7.54 -6.53
CA LEU A 49 9.47 -7.64 -7.84
C LEU A 49 10.28 -6.42 -8.22
N ILE A 50 10.01 -5.28 -7.57
CA ILE A 50 10.76 -4.06 -7.80
C ILE A 50 11.05 -3.41 -6.45
N ASN A 51 12.05 -2.57 -6.42
CA ASN A 51 12.39 -1.80 -5.23
C ASN A 51 11.45 -0.60 -5.10
N PRO A 52 11.12 -0.20 -3.86
CA PRO A 52 10.27 0.97 -3.68
C PRO A 52 10.97 2.23 -4.16
N ARG A 53 10.17 3.13 -4.75
CA ARG A 53 10.67 4.40 -5.26
C ARG A 53 9.71 5.51 -4.87
N GLY A 54 10.25 6.72 -4.73
CA GLY A 54 9.43 7.87 -4.38
C GLY A 54 8.67 7.65 -3.09
N ILE A 55 7.39 7.93 -3.10
CA ILE A 55 6.57 7.80 -1.90
C ILE A 55 6.50 6.37 -1.38
N LEU A 56 6.72 5.38 -2.24
CA LEU A 56 6.66 3.99 -1.81
C LEU A 56 7.73 3.65 -0.80
N LYS A 57 8.80 4.41 -0.76
CA LYS A 57 9.85 4.22 0.23
C LYS A 57 9.37 4.49 1.65
N TYR A 58 8.27 5.23 1.77
CA TYR A 58 7.71 5.65 3.05
C TYR A 58 6.49 4.83 3.42
N CYS A 59 6.18 3.79 2.64
CA CYS A 59 4.93 3.07 2.77
C CYS A 59 5.13 1.61 3.09
N VAL A 60 4.17 1.05 3.82
CA VAL A 60 4.04 -0.39 4.01
C VAL A 60 2.63 -0.75 3.60
N LEU A 61 2.49 -1.77 2.77
CA LEU A 61 1.21 -2.18 2.24
C LEU A 61 0.88 -3.59 2.71
N PHE A 62 -0.34 -3.74 3.24
CA PHE A 62 -0.84 -5.04 3.66
C PHE A 62 -2.14 -5.33 2.95
N GLN A 63 -2.39 -6.60 2.72
CA GLN A 63 -3.70 -7.03 2.29
C GLN A 63 -4.32 -7.82 3.42
N THR A 64 -5.52 -7.44 3.83
CA THR A 64 -6.23 -8.14 4.87
C THR A 64 -7.41 -8.88 4.27
N SER A 65 -7.73 -10.02 4.84
CA SER A 65 -8.91 -10.79 4.47
C SER A 65 -9.70 -11.10 5.72
N ARG A 66 -11.00 -11.04 5.59
CA ARG A 66 -11.87 -11.38 6.69
C ARG A 66 -12.77 -12.53 6.30
N PHE A 67 -12.87 -13.48 7.21
CA PHE A 67 -13.75 -14.62 7.04
C PHE A 67 -14.62 -14.75 8.25
N LYS A 68 -15.85 -15.14 8.00
CA LYS A 68 -16.72 -15.44 9.12
C LYS A 68 -17.54 -16.68 8.83
#